data_ce4a054bed133d99bdf28934b6a5676d
#
_entry.id   ce4a054bed133d99bdf28934b6a5676d
#
_cell.length_a   1.000
_cell.length_b   1.000
_cell.length_c   1.000
_cell.angle_alpha   90.00
_cell.angle_beta   90.00
_cell.angle_gamma   90.00
#
_symmetry.space_group_name_H-M   'P 1'
#
loop_
_entity.id
_entity.type
_entity.pdbx_description
1 polymer ?
#
loop_
_entity_poly.entity_id
_entity_poly.type
_entity_poly.pdbx_seq_one_letter_code
_entity_poly.pdbx_strand_id
1 'polypeptide(L)'
;MALFLRKGQVVNMNQTYMKEQKILPLLLKMSLPMVISMMVNSLYNIVDSFFVAKISENAMTALSLVFPVQNLISSVMIGFAIGINAVISFFMGAQNQKQADKAASQGMLLSCIHAVVLTVICIAGMPVFLKMFTKDAEIVSLGLKYSNIAFAFSIMLGIELMFEKVFQAVGRMNASMVCLMTGCIVNIVLDPMMIFGIGPFPAMGIEGAALATGIGQTSAAVLYIIIYIVKPIPVKFRKSEMRIEGSMAKRLYSIGMPASLSLALPSILISVLNVILAAYSAVYVFVLGVYYKLQTFLYLPANGVVQGMRPLMGYNYGAGEHERVRKIYKTSMILIFAIMAAGTILCLAIPGSLIGLFTSNPDTINEGETALRIISAGFIVSTVSVTSAGALEGLGKGFPSLIISVCRYVAVIIPSAFVMSRIAGAVGVWHAFWITEVITSVISYIVYKENI
;
A
#
# COMPACT_ATOMS: atom_id res chain seq x y z
N MET A 1 2.17 37.54 16.69
CA MET A 1 1.96 36.36 17.57
C MET A 1 0.72 36.47 18.46
N ALA A 2 -0.13 37.45 18.28
CA ALA A 2 -1.33 37.71 19.15
C ALA A 2 -2.68 37.54 18.44
N LEU A 3 -2.72 36.96 17.22
CA LEU A 3 -3.98 36.85 16.42
C LEU A 3 -4.54 35.41 16.30
N PHE A 4 -3.99 34.43 17.05
CA PHE A 4 -4.38 33.01 16.92
C PHE A 4 -5.08 32.39 18.13
N LEU A 5 -5.43 33.18 19.13
CA LEU A 5 -6.17 32.67 20.31
C LEU A 5 -7.63 33.17 20.31
N ARG A 6 -8.45 32.77 19.37
CA ARG A 6 -9.90 32.72 19.58
C ARG A 6 -10.23 31.40 20.29
N LYS A 7 -10.20 31.44 21.61
CA LYS A 7 -10.84 30.45 22.49
C LYS A 7 -12.34 30.40 22.17
N GLY A 8 -12.87 29.21 21.89
CA GLY A 8 -14.28 28.91 22.08
C GLY A 8 -15.15 28.69 20.83
N GLN A 9 -14.63 28.68 19.61
CA GLN A 9 -15.33 28.03 18.53
C GLN A 9 -14.89 26.57 18.46
N VAL A 10 -15.72 25.67 19.01
CA VAL A 10 -15.81 24.30 18.53
C VAL A 10 -16.09 24.45 17.04
N VAL A 11 -15.06 24.31 16.22
CA VAL A 11 -15.24 24.20 14.79
C VAL A 11 -16.05 22.92 14.63
N ASN A 12 -17.35 23.08 14.50
CA ASN A 12 -18.25 22.07 13.96
C ASN A 12 -17.73 21.83 12.55
N MET A 13 -16.70 21.00 12.43
CA MET A 13 -16.19 20.53 11.14
C MET A 13 -17.23 19.57 10.62
N ASN A 14 -18.26 20.19 10.04
CA ASN A 14 -19.40 19.52 9.49
C ASN A 14 -18.89 18.59 8.39
N GLN A 15 -18.72 17.30 8.70
CA GLN A 15 -18.32 16.28 7.73
C GLN A 15 -19.47 15.93 6.77
N THR A 16 -20.60 16.63 6.88
CA THR A 16 -21.74 16.48 5.96
C THR A 16 -21.35 16.68 4.51
N TYR A 17 -20.25 17.41 4.23
CA TYR A 17 -19.74 17.54 2.86
C TYR A 17 -19.47 16.19 2.17
N MET A 18 -19.09 15.13 2.91
CA MET A 18 -18.90 13.79 2.35
C MET A 18 -20.22 13.18 1.87
N LYS A 19 -21.33 13.65 2.43
CA LYS A 19 -22.69 13.22 2.12
C LYS A 19 -23.38 14.17 1.10
N GLU A 20 -23.02 15.45 1.07
CA GLU A 20 -23.76 16.49 0.34
C GLU A 20 -23.10 16.90 -0.99
N GLN A 21 -21.77 16.94 -1.07
CA GLN A 21 -21.05 17.38 -2.26
C GLN A 21 -21.27 16.45 -3.46
N LYS A 22 -21.19 16.99 -4.69
CA LYS A 22 -21.18 16.20 -5.92
C LYS A 22 -20.06 15.15 -5.89
N ILE A 23 -20.39 13.93 -6.29
CA ILE A 23 -19.50 12.76 -6.06
C ILE A 23 -18.17 12.89 -6.81
N LEU A 24 -18.18 13.23 -8.09
CA LEU A 24 -16.95 13.29 -8.88
C LEU A 24 -15.94 14.33 -8.36
N PRO A 25 -16.31 15.60 -8.10
CA PRO A 25 -15.39 16.56 -7.50
C PRO A 25 -14.90 16.13 -6.10
N LEU A 26 -15.80 15.55 -5.29
CA LEU A 26 -15.45 15.05 -3.97
C LEU A 26 -14.43 13.89 -4.07
N LEU A 27 -14.68 12.93 -4.94
CA LEU A 27 -13.79 11.79 -5.14
C LEU A 27 -12.40 12.24 -5.65
N LEU A 28 -12.36 13.17 -6.62
CA LEU A 28 -11.08 13.74 -7.10
C LEU A 28 -10.34 14.48 -5.98
N LYS A 29 -11.05 15.28 -5.18
CA LYS A 29 -10.47 15.98 -4.02
C LYS A 29 -9.87 15.02 -2.99
N MET A 30 -10.47 13.84 -2.83
CA MET A 30 -9.99 12.82 -1.90
C MET A 30 -8.87 11.97 -2.49
N SER A 31 -8.94 11.68 -3.79
CA SER A 31 -8.02 10.76 -4.46
C SER A 31 -6.73 11.41 -4.93
N LEU A 32 -6.79 12.63 -5.48
CA LEU A 32 -5.62 13.29 -6.07
C LEU A 32 -4.45 13.47 -5.09
N PRO A 33 -4.67 13.91 -3.83
CA PRO A 33 -3.61 13.96 -2.84
C PRO A 33 -2.97 12.59 -2.58
N MET A 34 -3.76 11.52 -2.59
CA MET A 34 -3.27 10.15 -2.39
C MET A 34 -2.46 9.65 -3.58
N VAL A 35 -2.90 9.94 -4.80
CA VAL A 35 -2.13 9.63 -6.02
C VAL A 35 -0.75 10.30 -5.95
N ILE A 36 -0.70 11.60 -5.65
CA ILE A 36 0.56 12.35 -5.54
C ILE A 36 1.45 11.76 -4.46
N SER A 37 0.90 11.46 -3.27
CA SER A 37 1.65 10.85 -2.17
C SER A 37 2.26 9.51 -2.56
N MET A 38 1.48 8.65 -3.23
CA MET A 38 1.94 7.33 -3.67
C MET A 38 3.02 7.44 -4.74
N MET A 39 2.92 8.41 -5.65
CA MET A 39 3.96 8.66 -6.66
C MET A 39 5.27 9.10 -5.99
N VAL A 40 5.21 10.04 -5.04
CA VAL A 40 6.39 10.49 -4.29
C VAL A 40 6.98 9.35 -3.45
N ASN A 41 6.13 8.53 -2.81
CA ASN A 41 6.56 7.36 -2.06
C ASN A 41 7.25 6.31 -2.96
N SER A 42 6.75 6.09 -4.18
CA SER A 42 7.40 5.19 -5.14
C SER A 42 8.74 5.74 -5.60
N LEU A 43 8.84 7.06 -5.81
CA LEU A 43 10.08 7.71 -6.21
C LEU A 43 11.15 7.62 -5.12
N TYR A 44 10.78 7.86 -3.85
CA TYR A 44 11.75 7.75 -2.76
C TYR A 44 12.32 6.33 -2.63
N ASN A 45 11.50 5.29 -2.79
CA ASN A 45 11.98 3.89 -2.76
C ASN A 45 13.03 3.60 -3.87
N ILE A 46 12.87 4.22 -5.04
CA ILE A 46 13.86 4.11 -6.12
C ILE A 46 15.14 4.83 -5.75
N VAL A 47 15.03 6.04 -5.20
CA VAL A 47 16.18 6.86 -4.81
C VAL A 47 16.98 6.19 -3.69
N ASP A 48 16.32 5.67 -2.67
CA ASP A 48 16.94 4.90 -1.58
C ASP A 48 17.73 3.70 -2.15
N SER A 49 17.08 2.88 -2.97
CA SER A 49 17.74 1.72 -3.60
C SER A 49 18.93 2.13 -4.49
N PHE A 50 18.85 3.27 -5.18
CA PHE A 50 19.93 3.80 -5.98
C PHE A 50 21.15 4.19 -5.13
N PHE A 51 20.95 4.83 -3.99
CA PHE A 51 22.07 5.19 -3.11
C PHE A 51 22.66 3.95 -2.42
N VAL A 52 21.84 2.98 -2.00
CA VAL A 52 22.34 1.72 -1.43
C VAL A 52 23.16 0.94 -2.47
N ALA A 53 22.74 0.88 -3.73
CA ALA A 53 23.49 0.24 -4.80
C ALA A 53 24.89 0.86 -5.03
N LYS A 54 25.07 2.15 -4.71
CA LYS A 54 26.36 2.83 -4.77
C LYS A 54 27.32 2.51 -3.62
N ILE A 55 26.85 1.89 -2.55
CA ILE A 55 27.71 1.43 -1.43
C ILE A 55 28.54 0.23 -1.89
N SER A 56 27.87 -0.85 -2.27
CA SER A 56 28.46 -2.08 -2.82
C SER A 56 27.36 -3.00 -3.37
N GLU A 57 27.76 -3.97 -4.20
CA GLU A 57 26.84 -5.03 -4.66
C GLU A 57 26.33 -5.88 -3.49
N ASN A 58 27.19 -6.14 -2.48
CA ASN A 58 26.82 -6.88 -1.26
C ASN A 58 25.78 -6.11 -0.44
N ALA A 59 25.85 -4.77 -0.35
CA ALA A 59 24.86 -3.96 0.33
C ALA A 59 23.51 -4.02 -0.37
N MET A 60 23.48 -3.94 -1.70
CA MET A 60 22.24 -4.07 -2.48
C MET A 60 21.63 -5.46 -2.37
N THR A 61 22.47 -6.50 -2.35
CA THR A 61 22.04 -7.89 -2.13
C THR A 61 21.44 -8.06 -0.74
N ALA A 62 22.09 -7.51 0.28
CA ALA A 62 21.61 -7.54 1.66
C ALA A 62 20.25 -6.84 1.79
N LEU A 63 20.08 -5.64 1.20
CA LEU A 63 18.81 -4.92 1.18
C LEU A 63 17.72 -5.76 0.50
N SER A 64 18.03 -6.38 -0.63
CA SER A 64 17.06 -7.22 -1.37
C SER A 64 16.61 -8.44 -0.56
N LEU A 65 17.48 -9.04 0.26
CA LEU A 65 17.13 -10.14 1.16
C LEU A 65 16.32 -9.68 2.38
N VAL A 66 16.52 -8.45 2.87
CA VAL A 66 15.73 -7.88 3.99
C VAL A 66 14.34 -7.43 3.55
N PHE A 67 14.21 -6.98 2.30
CA PHE A 67 12.98 -6.39 1.75
C PHE A 67 11.70 -7.23 1.96
N PRO A 68 11.68 -8.57 1.77
CA PRO A 68 10.48 -9.37 2.00
C PRO A 68 9.96 -9.28 3.44
N VAL A 69 10.85 -9.25 4.44
CA VAL A 69 10.48 -9.14 5.85
C VAL A 69 9.97 -7.72 6.17
N GLN A 70 10.62 -6.70 5.62
CA GLN A 70 10.16 -5.30 5.71
C GLN A 70 8.78 -5.11 5.08
N ASN A 71 8.54 -5.73 3.94
CA ASN A 71 7.23 -5.72 3.27
C ASN A 71 6.15 -6.44 4.09
N LEU A 72 6.50 -7.53 4.77
CA LEU A 72 5.57 -8.22 5.68
C LEU A 72 5.15 -7.31 6.83
N ILE A 73 6.10 -6.63 7.49
CA ILE A 73 5.82 -5.66 8.56
C ILE A 73 4.86 -4.57 8.03
N SER A 74 5.20 -3.98 6.89
CA SER A 74 4.39 -2.93 6.25
C SER A 74 2.99 -3.43 5.89
N SER A 75 2.86 -4.63 5.34
CA SER A 75 1.56 -5.22 4.96
C SER A 75 0.65 -5.43 6.16
N VAL A 76 1.19 -5.92 7.29
CA VAL A 76 0.42 -6.09 8.53
C VAL A 76 -0.04 -4.75 9.07
N MET A 77 0.86 -3.75 9.12
CA MET A 77 0.56 -2.42 9.64
C MET A 77 -0.44 -1.66 8.77
N ILE A 78 -0.24 -1.64 7.44
CA ILE A 78 -1.15 -0.98 6.49
C ILE A 78 -2.53 -1.64 6.51
N GLY A 79 -2.58 -2.98 6.48
CA GLY A 79 -3.83 -3.71 6.47
C GLY A 79 -4.64 -3.46 7.74
N PHE A 80 -4.02 -3.50 8.92
CA PHE A 80 -4.69 -3.18 10.17
C PHE A 80 -5.18 -1.71 10.19
N ALA A 81 -4.39 -0.78 9.69
CA ALA A 81 -4.75 0.63 9.60
C ALA A 81 -5.90 0.89 8.61
N ILE A 82 -6.06 0.07 7.55
CA ILE A 82 -7.25 0.08 6.67
C ILE A 82 -8.51 -0.28 7.50
N GLY A 83 -8.41 -1.26 8.38
CA GLY A 83 -9.50 -1.61 9.30
C GLY A 83 -9.90 -0.44 10.19
N ILE A 84 -8.93 0.28 10.75
CA ILE A 84 -9.18 1.49 11.55
C ILE A 84 -9.89 2.56 10.73
N ASN A 85 -9.43 2.82 9.49
CA ASN A 85 -10.05 3.79 8.59
C ASN A 85 -11.52 3.46 8.33
N ALA A 86 -11.83 2.21 7.98
CA ALA A 86 -13.19 1.78 7.66
C ALA A 86 -14.12 1.91 8.87
N VAL A 87 -13.67 1.49 10.07
CA VAL A 87 -14.48 1.54 11.29
C VAL A 87 -14.73 2.99 11.73
N ILE A 88 -13.72 3.85 11.69
CA ILE A 88 -13.87 5.27 12.01
C ILE A 88 -14.81 5.94 11.02
N SER A 89 -14.61 5.76 9.72
CA SER A 89 -15.44 6.36 8.67
C SER A 89 -16.91 5.96 8.84
N PHE A 90 -17.18 4.68 9.12
CA PHE A 90 -18.51 4.18 9.38
C PHE A 90 -19.15 4.88 10.58
N PHE A 91 -18.48 4.93 11.73
CA PHE A 91 -19.04 5.56 12.92
C PHE A 91 -19.20 7.07 12.80
N MET A 92 -18.33 7.73 12.04
CA MET A 92 -18.49 9.16 11.72
C MET A 92 -19.74 9.39 10.87
N GLY A 93 -20.01 8.53 9.87
CA GLY A 93 -21.22 8.57 9.08
C GLY A 93 -22.48 8.30 9.90
N ALA A 94 -22.42 7.32 10.80
CA ALA A 94 -23.48 6.97 11.74
C ALA A 94 -23.68 8.01 12.87
N GLN A 95 -22.92 9.12 12.85
CA GLN A 95 -22.95 10.16 13.90
C GLN A 95 -22.63 9.66 15.31
N ASN A 96 -21.93 8.54 15.41
CA ASN A 96 -21.54 7.94 16.68
C ASN A 96 -20.09 8.28 17.05
N GLN A 97 -19.90 9.53 17.46
CA GLN A 97 -18.59 10.10 17.82
C GLN A 97 -17.87 9.26 18.89
N LYS A 98 -18.60 8.75 19.88
CA LYS A 98 -18.01 7.95 20.97
C LYS A 98 -17.35 6.68 20.45
N GLN A 99 -18.00 5.98 19.53
CA GLN A 99 -17.46 4.77 18.91
C GLN A 99 -16.31 5.08 17.95
N ALA A 100 -16.35 6.20 17.24
CA ALA A 100 -15.24 6.65 16.41
C ALA A 100 -13.99 6.98 17.23
N ASP A 101 -14.13 7.73 18.34
CA ASP A 101 -13.04 8.02 19.28
C ASP A 101 -12.47 6.72 19.89
N LYS A 102 -13.34 5.77 20.22
CA LYS A 102 -12.95 4.46 20.74
C LYS A 102 -12.17 3.64 19.71
N ALA A 103 -12.66 3.59 18.47
CA ALA A 103 -11.97 2.89 17.37
C ALA A 103 -10.56 3.47 17.13
N ALA A 104 -10.41 4.79 17.15
CA ALA A 104 -9.13 5.45 17.03
C ALA A 104 -8.21 5.14 18.21
N SER A 105 -8.70 5.26 19.45
CA SER A 105 -7.90 5.07 20.65
C SER A 105 -7.43 3.62 20.82
N GLN A 106 -8.34 2.68 20.64
CA GLN A 106 -8.01 1.25 20.69
C GLN A 106 -7.18 0.82 19.48
N GLY A 107 -7.45 1.38 18.30
CA GLY A 107 -6.65 1.16 17.09
C GLY A 107 -5.20 1.60 17.28
N MET A 108 -4.95 2.75 17.92
CA MET A 108 -3.61 3.22 18.27
C MET A 108 -2.90 2.24 19.19
N LEU A 109 -3.56 1.81 20.26
CA LEU A 109 -2.98 0.84 21.19
C LEU A 109 -2.58 -0.46 20.49
N LEU A 110 -3.49 -1.03 19.69
CA LEU A 110 -3.24 -2.27 18.96
C LEU A 110 -2.16 -2.10 17.90
N SER A 111 -2.11 -0.96 17.19
CA SER A 111 -1.03 -0.65 16.23
C SER A 111 0.34 -0.61 16.92
N CYS A 112 0.44 -0.01 18.10
CA CYS A 112 1.68 -0.01 18.89
C CYS A 112 2.06 -1.43 19.35
N ILE A 113 1.10 -2.24 19.78
CA ILE A 113 1.34 -3.64 20.16
C ILE A 113 1.86 -4.43 18.95
N HIS A 114 1.21 -4.33 17.79
CA HIS A 114 1.68 -4.99 16.57
C HIS A 114 3.10 -4.55 16.20
N ALA A 115 3.38 -3.25 16.27
CA ALA A 115 4.69 -2.71 15.97
C ALA A 115 5.79 -3.32 16.87
N VAL A 116 5.55 -3.34 18.19
CA VAL A 116 6.49 -3.95 19.15
C VAL A 116 6.66 -5.45 18.90
N VAL A 117 5.56 -6.19 18.74
CA VAL A 117 5.60 -7.63 18.50
C VAL A 117 6.34 -7.95 17.21
N LEU A 118 6.02 -7.26 16.10
CA LEU A 118 6.69 -7.47 14.82
C LEU A 118 8.16 -7.09 14.90
N THR A 119 8.52 -5.98 15.54
CA THR A 119 9.91 -5.59 15.75
C THR A 119 10.70 -6.70 16.45
N VAL A 120 10.18 -7.20 17.57
CA VAL A 120 10.88 -8.24 18.36
C VAL A 120 11.01 -9.54 17.55
N ILE A 121 9.92 -10.02 16.94
CA ILE A 121 9.92 -11.27 16.16
C ILE A 121 10.85 -11.16 14.94
N CYS A 122 10.76 -10.04 14.20
CA CYS A 122 11.54 -9.89 12.97
C CYS A 122 13.03 -9.68 13.25
N ILE A 123 13.40 -8.90 14.29
CA ILE A 123 14.82 -8.75 14.68
C ILE A 123 15.37 -10.10 15.16
N ALA A 124 14.66 -10.83 16.02
CA ALA A 124 15.10 -12.13 16.52
C ALA A 124 15.18 -13.19 15.41
N GLY A 125 14.27 -13.18 14.45
CA GLY A 125 14.24 -14.15 13.34
C GLY A 125 15.20 -13.85 12.20
N MET A 126 15.63 -12.58 12.04
CA MET A 126 16.41 -12.15 10.89
C MET A 126 17.75 -12.89 10.71
N PRO A 127 18.52 -13.20 11.76
CA PRO A 127 19.77 -13.95 11.60
C PRO A 127 19.57 -15.34 10.98
N VAL A 128 18.49 -16.04 11.39
CA VAL A 128 18.15 -17.35 10.83
C VAL A 128 17.67 -17.19 9.39
N PHE A 129 16.81 -16.23 9.14
CA PHE A 129 16.26 -15.96 7.82
C PHE A 129 17.37 -15.67 6.78
N LEU A 130 18.30 -14.76 7.07
CA LEU A 130 19.40 -14.43 6.14
C LEU A 130 20.29 -15.63 5.84
N LYS A 131 20.63 -16.43 6.86
CA LYS A 131 21.46 -17.63 6.70
C LYS A 131 20.80 -18.73 5.86
N MET A 132 19.49 -18.71 5.68
CA MET A 132 18.79 -19.64 4.78
C MET A 132 19.03 -19.29 3.29
N PHE A 133 19.33 -18.03 2.97
CA PHE A 133 19.47 -17.56 1.59
C PHE A 133 20.92 -17.34 1.17
N THR A 134 21.85 -17.07 2.12
CA THR A 134 23.26 -16.85 1.79
C THR A 134 24.18 -17.37 2.88
N LYS A 135 25.36 -17.84 2.46
CA LYS A 135 26.48 -18.21 3.34
C LYS A 135 27.53 -17.11 3.45
N ASP A 136 27.40 -16.04 2.66
CA ASP A 136 28.32 -14.91 2.68
C ASP A 136 28.16 -14.13 3.99
N ALA A 137 29.23 -14.11 4.80
CA ALA A 137 29.24 -13.47 6.11
C ALA A 137 29.08 -11.95 6.02
N GLU A 138 29.59 -11.31 4.95
CA GLU A 138 29.46 -9.88 4.75
C GLU A 138 28.01 -9.49 4.45
N ILE A 139 27.35 -10.20 3.52
CA ILE A 139 25.94 -9.97 3.19
C ILE A 139 25.04 -10.17 4.41
N VAL A 140 25.28 -11.23 5.20
CA VAL A 140 24.55 -11.46 6.46
C VAL A 140 24.78 -10.31 7.43
N SER A 141 26.03 -9.86 7.61
CA SER A 141 26.36 -8.74 8.51
C SER A 141 25.68 -7.44 8.09
N LEU A 142 25.75 -7.08 6.80
CA LEU A 142 25.10 -5.89 6.24
C LEU A 142 23.59 -5.96 6.39
N GLY A 143 22.98 -7.13 6.11
CA GLY A 143 21.55 -7.35 6.28
C GLY A 143 21.08 -7.19 7.71
N LEU A 144 21.84 -7.68 8.69
CA LEU A 144 21.55 -7.52 10.12
C LEU A 144 21.71 -6.07 10.58
N LYS A 145 22.76 -5.38 10.14
CA LYS A 145 22.97 -3.97 10.43
C LYS A 145 21.81 -3.11 9.96
N TYR A 146 21.37 -3.33 8.70
CA TYR A 146 20.22 -2.64 8.14
C TYR A 146 18.91 -2.97 8.87
N SER A 147 18.60 -4.27 8.99
CA SER A 147 17.31 -4.72 9.51
C SER A 147 17.10 -4.38 10.98
N ASN A 148 18.13 -4.45 11.82
CA ASN A 148 18.02 -4.10 13.23
C ASN A 148 17.60 -2.64 13.41
N ILE A 149 18.14 -1.74 12.61
CA ILE A 149 17.78 -0.31 12.64
C ILE A 149 16.39 -0.11 12.03
N ALA A 150 16.18 -0.58 10.79
CA ALA A 150 14.92 -0.36 10.07
C ALA A 150 13.72 -0.94 10.84
N PHE A 151 13.85 -2.13 11.44
CA PHE A 151 12.76 -2.75 12.20
C PHE A 151 12.53 -2.09 13.57
N ALA A 152 13.54 -1.50 14.19
CA ALA A 152 13.36 -0.71 15.41
C ALA A 152 12.44 0.50 15.17
N PHE A 153 12.46 1.08 13.96
CA PHE A 153 11.56 2.16 13.58
C PHE A 153 10.14 1.72 13.21
N SER A 154 9.83 0.42 13.22
CA SER A 154 8.46 -0.08 12.94
C SER A 154 7.41 0.51 13.89
N ILE A 155 7.80 0.94 15.10
CA ILE A 155 6.91 1.63 16.03
C ILE A 155 6.50 3.00 15.44
N MET A 156 7.45 3.73 14.88
CA MET A 156 7.19 5.03 14.25
C MET A 156 6.36 4.86 12.99
N LEU A 157 6.66 3.84 12.18
CA LEU A 157 5.84 3.45 11.02
C LEU A 157 4.40 3.13 11.45
N GLY A 158 4.20 2.39 12.54
CA GLY A 158 2.86 2.07 13.07
C GLY A 158 2.08 3.31 13.49
N ILE A 159 2.73 4.25 14.16
CA ILE A 159 2.13 5.54 14.57
C ILE A 159 1.79 6.37 13.33
N GLU A 160 2.72 6.49 12.38
CA GLU A 160 2.53 7.21 11.12
C GLU A 160 1.30 6.70 10.36
N LEU A 161 1.26 5.39 10.08
CA LEU A 161 0.17 4.74 9.34
C LEU A 161 -1.17 4.86 10.05
N MET A 162 -1.17 4.76 11.36
CA MET A 162 -2.36 4.93 12.16
C MET A 162 -2.92 6.35 12.04
N PHE A 163 -2.11 7.39 12.22
CA PHE A 163 -2.52 8.77 12.02
C PHE A 163 -2.96 9.02 10.58
N GLU A 164 -2.20 8.52 9.60
CA GLU A 164 -2.56 8.60 8.18
C GLU A 164 -4.00 8.13 7.96
N LYS A 165 -4.35 6.94 8.44
CA LYS A 165 -5.66 6.36 8.23
C LYS A 165 -6.77 7.04 9.03
N VAL A 166 -6.47 7.58 10.20
CA VAL A 166 -7.42 8.42 10.96
C VAL A 166 -7.69 9.74 10.23
N PHE A 167 -6.65 10.42 9.72
CA PHE A 167 -6.83 11.64 8.94
C PHE A 167 -7.59 11.39 7.63
N GLN A 168 -7.31 10.28 6.94
CA GLN A 168 -8.05 9.87 5.76
C GLN A 168 -9.50 9.56 6.09
N ALA A 169 -9.80 8.87 7.21
CA ALA A 169 -11.15 8.53 7.63
C ALA A 169 -12.04 9.76 7.84
N VAL A 170 -11.44 10.86 8.28
CA VAL A 170 -12.14 12.14 8.45
C VAL A 170 -12.00 13.09 7.23
N GLY A 171 -11.50 12.58 6.10
CA GLY A 171 -11.41 13.33 4.84
C GLY A 171 -10.30 14.37 4.77
N ARG A 172 -9.31 14.32 5.65
CA ARG A 172 -8.17 15.24 5.66
C ARG A 172 -7.02 14.75 4.77
N MET A 173 -7.33 14.42 3.50
CA MET A 173 -6.37 13.84 2.55
C MET A 173 -5.16 14.74 2.29
N ASN A 174 -5.36 16.07 2.20
CA ASN A 174 -4.25 17.01 2.01
C ASN A 174 -3.27 17.00 3.19
N ALA A 175 -3.76 16.82 4.42
CA ALA A 175 -2.89 16.69 5.58
C ALA A 175 -2.08 15.40 5.50
N SER A 176 -2.72 14.28 5.13
CA SER A 176 -2.03 13.01 4.89
C SER A 176 -0.95 13.14 3.81
N MET A 177 -1.27 13.79 2.68
CA MET A 177 -0.31 14.04 1.62
C MET A 177 0.91 14.81 2.13
N VAL A 178 0.70 15.93 2.83
CA VAL A 178 1.81 16.76 3.33
C VAL A 178 2.69 15.98 4.29
N CYS A 179 2.11 15.21 5.23
CA CYS A 179 2.90 14.42 6.17
C CYS A 179 3.72 13.33 5.48
N LEU A 180 3.10 12.55 4.58
CA LEU A 180 3.79 11.51 3.82
C LEU A 180 4.91 12.09 2.95
N MET A 181 4.64 13.19 2.21
CA MET A 181 5.66 13.86 1.41
C MET A 181 6.81 14.38 2.26
N THR A 182 6.53 14.90 3.45
CA THR A 182 7.59 15.36 4.37
C THR A 182 8.50 14.20 4.74
N GLY A 183 7.94 13.04 5.12
CA GLY A 183 8.72 11.84 5.41
C GLY A 183 9.60 11.40 4.24
N CYS A 184 9.03 11.35 3.03
CA CYS A 184 9.76 11.00 1.81
C CYS A 184 10.88 12.00 1.49
N ILE A 185 10.62 13.31 1.58
CA ILE A 185 11.62 14.35 1.30
C ILE A 185 12.76 14.29 2.32
N VAL A 186 12.44 14.15 3.61
CA VAL A 186 13.45 14.01 4.67
C VAL A 186 14.34 12.80 4.40
N ASN A 187 13.77 11.65 4.04
CA ASN A 187 14.53 10.46 3.69
C ASN A 187 15.44 10.72 2.47
N ILE A 188 14.91 11.21 1.33
CA ILE A 188 15.68 11.48 0.11
C ILE A 188 16.88 12.41 0.38
N VAL A 189 16.72 13.39 1.27
CA VAL A 189 17.80 14.32 1.63
C VAL A 189 18.81 13.65 2.55
N LEU A 190 18.36 12.90 3.55
CA LEU A 190 19.23 12.28 4.54
C LEU A 190 19.98 11.04 4.00
N ASP A 191 19.42 10.31 3.04
CA ASP A 191 20.06 9.13 2.46
C ASP A 191 21.50 9.39 2.02
N PRO A 192 21.79 10.30 1.06
CA PRO A 192 23.16 10.54 0.64
C PRO A 192 24.02 11.16 1.76
N MET A 193 23.42 11.95 2.65
CA MET A 193 24.17 12.57 3.75
C MET A 193 24.66 11.53 4.76
N MET A 194 23.81 10.58 5.14
CA MET A 194 24.15 9.57 6.14
C MET A 194 24.88 8.37 5.53
N ILE A 195 24.58 7.99 4.30
CA ILE A 195 25.27 6.89 3.61
C ILE A 195 26.74 7.25 3.35
N PHE A 196 26.99 8.42 2.76
CA PHE A 196 28.33 8.82 2.29
C PHE A 196 29.07 9.79 3.21
N GLY A 197 28.46 10.23 4.31
CA GLY A 197 29.10 11.15 5.25
C GLY A 197 29.20 12.59 4.71
N ILE A 198 28.09 13.13 4.18
CA ILE A 198 28.07 14.49 3.66
C ILE A 198 27.60 15.46 4.77
N GLY A 199 28.31 16.57 4.93
CA GLY A 199 27.98 17.60 5.93
C GLY A 199 28.33 17.15 7.36
N PRO A 200 27.41 17.25 8.35
CA PRO A 200 27.71 16.96 9.74
C PRO A 200 27.65 15.46 10.09
N PHE A 201 27.31 14.60 9.15
CA PHE A 201 27.12 13.17 9.39
C PHE A 201 28.38 12.37 9.06
N PRO A 202 28.74 11.33 9.88
CA PRO A 202 29.75 10.36 9.48
C PRO A 202 29.22 9.46 8.35
N ALA A 203 30.12 8.86 7.56
CA ALA A 203 29.75 7.87 6.57
C ALA A 203 29.30 6.57 7.27
N MET A 204 28.01 6.24 7.18
CA MET A 204 27.41 5.12 7.90
C MET A 204 27.05 3.95 6.96
N GLY A 205 27.22 4.11 5.65
CA GLY A 205 26.87 3.08 4.68
C GLY A 205 25.40 2.62 4.78
N ILE A 206 25.18 1.31 4.81
CA ILE A 206 23.83 0.73 4.83
C ILE A 206 23.06 1.04 6.13
N GLU A 207 23.75 1.26 7.24
CA GLU A 207 23.14 1.72 8.49
C GLU A 207 22.57 3.13 8.36
N GLY A 208 23.24 3.99 7.58
CA GLY A 208 22.80 5.33 7.23
C GLY A 208 21.48 5.33 6.44
N ALA A 209 21.33 4.43 5.47
CA ALA A 209 20.08 4.25 4.73
C ALA A 209 18.92 3.85 5.65
N ALA A 210 19.14 2.86 6.55
CA ALA A 210 18.13 2.44 7.51
C ALA A 210 17.71 3.57 8.47
N LEU A 211 18.69 4.36 8.95
CA LEU A 211 18.42 5.51 9.82
C LEU A 211 17.67 6.63 9.10
N ALA A 212 18.07 6.97 7.87
CA ALA A 212 17.39 7.99 7.07
C ALA A 212 15.92 7.64 6.83
N THR A 213 15.63 6.35 6.52
CA THR A 213 14.27 5.83 6.41
C THR A 213 13.50 5.99 7.73
N GLY A 214 14.09 5.58 8.86
CA GLY A 214 13.48 5.70 10.18
C GLY A 214 13.23 7.15 10.61
N ILE A 215 14.15 8.06 10.31
CA ILE A 215 13.99 9.50 10.59
C ILE A 215 12.90 10.08 9.70
N GLY A 216 12.80 9.68 8.43
CA GLY A 216 11.72 10.07 7.53
C GLY A 216 10.35 9.69 8.09
N GLN A 217 10.16 8.43 8.49
CA GLN A 217 8.92 7.94 9.12
C GLN A 217 8.61 8.69 10.43
N THR A 218 9.63 8.92 11.24
CA THR A 218 9.49 9.68 12.49
C THR A 218 9.05 11.12 12.22
N SER A 219 9.63 11.77 11.20
CA SER A 219 9.28 13.14 10.81
C SER A 219 7.83 13.25 10.35
N ALA A 220 7.35 12.27 9.56
CA ALA A 220 5.96 12.19 9.16
C ALA A 220 5.03 12.00 10.38
N ALA A 221 5.36 11.05 11.27
CA ALA A 221 4.59 10.79 12.49
C ALA A 221 4.51 12.04 13.39
N VAL A 222 5.64 12.71 13.61
CA VAL A 222 5.70 13.95 14.40
C VAL A 222 4.86 15.05 13.76
N LEU A 223 4.93 15.21 12.43
CA LEU A 223 4.14 16.22 11.73
C LEU A 223 2.63 15.93 11.84
N TYR A 224 2.21 14.65 11.76
CA TYR A 224 0.82 14.27 12.05
C TYR A 224 0.38 14.67 13.45
N ILE A 225 1.21 14.42 14.46
CA ILE A 225 0.93 14.80 15.85
C ILE A 225 0.81 16.33 15.99
N ILE A 226 1.73 17.07 15.37
CA ILE A 226 1.69 18.55 15.38
C ILE A 226 0.39 19.06 14.73
N ILE A 227 0.04 18.53 13.53
CA ILE A 227 -1.20 18.93 12.85
C ILE A 227 -2.42 18.55 13.68
N TYR A 228 -2.42 17.38 14.33
CA TYR A 228 -3.51 16.94 15.21
C TYR A 228 -3.73 17.90 16.38
N ILE A 229 -2.65 18.43 16.97
CA ILE A 229 -2.70 19.36 18.10
C ILE A 229 -3.11 20.77 17.63
N VAL A 230 -2.52 21.27 16.54
CA VAL A 230 -2.72 22.64 16.05
C VAL A 230 -4.05 22.80 15.29
N LYS A 231 -4.44 21.78 14.54
CA LYS A 231 -5.68 21.75 13.73
C LYS A 231 -6.49 20.50 14.06
N PRO A 232 -7.15 20.46 15.22
CA PRO A 232 -7.87 19.27 15.69
C PRO A 232 -8.82 18.70 14.64
N ILE A 233 -8.86 17.39 14.56
CA ILE A 233 -9.84 16.64 13.76
C ILE A 233 -11.01 16.21 14.67
N PRO A 234 -12.17 15.83 14.10
CA PRO A 234 -13.32 15.42 14.91
C PRO A 234 -13.03 14.24 15.83
N VAL A 235 -12.24 13.28 15.37
CA VAL A 235 -11.88 12.08 16.13
C VAL A 235 -10.81 12.40 17.17
N LYS A 236 -11.04 11.94 18.41
CA LYS A 236 -10.17 12.21 19.56
C LYS A 236 -9.58 10.92 20.12
N PHE A 237 -8.27 10.95 20.38
CA PHE A 237 -7.62 9.89 21.16
C PHE A 237 -7.89 10.11 22.65
N ARG A 238 -8.63 9.19 23.28
CA ARG A 238 -9.00 9.25 24.68
C ARG A 238 -8.22 8.21 25.48
N LYS A 239 -7.44 8.63 26.45
CA LYS A 239 -6.69 7.73 27.34
C LYS A 239 -7.60 6.69 28.03
N SER A 240 -8.82 7.08 28.39
CA SER A 240 -9.82 6.19 28.99
C SER A 240 -10.28 5.06 28.07
N GLU A 241 -10.18 5.26 26.76
CA GLU A 241 -10.58 4.28 25.71
C GLU A 241 -9.38 3.49 25.16
N MET A 242 -8.14 3.78 25.62
CA MET A 242 -6.93 3.01 25.29
C MET A 242 -6.88 1.71 26.10
N ARG A 243 -7.89 0.87 25.93
CA ARG A 243 -8.00 -0.46 26.52
C ARG A 243 -8.58 -1.42 25.49
N ILE A 244 -8.19 -2.68 25.56
CA ILE A 244 -8.67 -3.69 24.64
C ILE A 244 -10.08 -4.08 25.04
N GLU A 245 -11.08 -3.70 24.23
CA GLU A 245 -12.43 -4.17 24.31
C GLU A 245 -12.70 -5.15 23.18
N GLY A 246 -13.10 -6.37 23.52
CA GLY A 246 -13.21 -7.47 22.58
C GLY A 246 -14.13 -7.19 21.38
N SER A 247 -15.23 -6.46 21.60
CA SER A 247 -16.18 -6.12 20.52
C SER A 247 -15.56 -5.19 19.47
N MET A 248 -14.85 -4.15 19.92
CA MET A 248 -14.17 -3.21 19.02
C MET A 248 -12.95 -3.87 18.37
N ALA A 249 -12.14 -4.61 19.13
CA ALA A 249 -11.01 -5.35 18.61
C ALA A 249 -11.46 -6.32 17.50
N LYS A 250 -12.51 -7.14 17.76
CA LYS A 250 -13.07 -8.05 16.73
C LYS A 250 -13.45 -7.29 15.46
N ARG A 251 -14.05 -6.11 15.59
CA ARG A 251 -14.46 -5.30 14.44
C ARG A 251 -13.25 -4.77 13.66
N LEU A 252 -12.21 -4.29 14.33
CA LEU A 252 -10.97 -3.83 13.70
C LEU A 252 -10.25 -4.98 12.98
N TYR A 253 -10.11 -6.13 13.64
CA TYR A 253 -9.45 -7.31 13.07
C TYR A 253 -10.24 -7.96 11.94
N SER A 254 -11.57 -7.94 11.98
CA SER A 254 -12.40 -8.52 10.89
C SER A 254 -12.21 -7.82 9.54
N ILE A 255 -11.65 -6.61 9.54
CA ILE A 255 -11.31 -5.86 8.34
C ILE A 255 -9.80 -5.83 8.13
N GLY A 256 -9.06 -5.49 9.18
CA GLY A 256 -7.63 -5.29 9.11
C GLY A 256 -6.84 -6.55 8.78
N MET A 257 -7.19 -7.69 9.36
CA MET A 257 -6.48 -8.94 9.10
C MET A 257 -6.67 -9.45 7.65
N PRO A 258 -7.89 -9.50 7.10
CA PRO A 258 -8.09 -9.75 5.68
C PRO A 258 -7.33 -8.78 4.76
N ALA A 259 -7.33 -7.50 5.08
CA ALA A 259 -6.58 -6.50 4.29
C ALA A 259 -5.06 -6.74 4.35
N SER A 260 -4.50 -7.09 5.51
CA SER A 260 -3.08 -7.45 5.66
C SER A 260 -2.72 -8.66 4.81
N LEU A 261 -3.54 -9.70 4.84
CA LEU A 261 -3.34 -10.90 4.02
C LEU A 261 -3.41 -10.54 2.52
N SER A 262 -4.40 -9.75 2.11
CA SER A 262 -4.55 -9.31 0.71
C SER A 262 -3.30 -8.58 0.20
N LEU A 263 -2.65 -7.77 1.04
CA LEU A 263 -1.42 -7.07 0.68
C LEU A 263 -0.19 -7.98 0.59
N ALA A 264 -0.19 -9.13 1.25
CA ALA A 264 0.91 -10.11 1.20
C ALA A 264 0.80 -11.08 0.01
N LEU A 265 -0.42 -11.34 -0.50
CA LEU A 265 -0.65 -12.33 -1.56
C LEU A 265 0.15 -12.10 -2.86
N PRO A 266 0.39 -10.87 -3.36
CA PRO A 266 1.20 -10.65 -4.54
C PRO A 266 2.62 -11.23 -4.43
N SER A 267 3.22 -11.22 -3.24
CA SER A 267 4.56 -11.79 -3.03
C SER A 267 4.58 -13.31 -3.25
N ILE A 268 3.52 -14.00 -2.82
CA ILE A 268 3.35 -15.45 -3.05
C ILE A 268 3.23 -15.71 -4.55
N LEU A 269 2.38 -14.95 -5.24
CA LEU A 269 2.20 -15.05 -6.68
C LEU A 269 3.51 -14.89 -7.44
N ILE A 270 4.26 -13.81 -7.17
CA ILE A 270 5.53 -13.54 -7.83
C ILE A 270 6.51 -14.70 -7.64
N SER A 271 6.59 -15.24 -6.42
CA SER A 271 7.47 -16.36 -6.12
C SER A 271 7.11 -17.62 -6.93
N VAL A 272 5.82 -17.96 -7.01
CA VAL A 272 5.36 -19.12 -7.76
C VAL A 272 5.56 -18.93 -9.26
N LEU A 273 5.24 -17.76 -9.81
CA LEU A 273 5.45 -17.48 -11.24
C LEU A 273 6.94 -17.49 -11.62
N ASN A 274 7.82 -17.00 -10.74
CA ASN A 274 9.27 -17.09 -10.94
C ASN A 274 9.72 -18.56 -11.05
N VAL A 275 9.22 -19.47 -10.19
CA VAL A 275 9.54 -20.89 -10.26
C VAL A 275 9.06 -21.50 -11.59
N ILE A 276 7.84 -21.18 -12.03
CA ILE A 276 7.29 -21.68 -13.31
C ILE A 276 8.15 -21.18 -14.48
N LEU A 277 8.47 -19.88 -14.51
CA LEU A 277 9.19 -19.25 -15.62
C LEU A 277 10.67 -19.61 -15.66
N ALA A 278 11.31 -19.80 -14.50
CA ALA A 278 12.70 -20.24 -14.41
C ALA A 278 12.93 -21.62 -15.07
N ALA A 279 11.91 -22.47 -15.13
CA ALA A 279 11.97 -23.75 -15.83
C ALA A 279 12.12 -23.61 -17.35
N TYR A 280 11.83 -22.43 -17.91
CA TYR A 280 11.98 -22.15 -19.34
C TYR A 280 13.25 -21.36 -19.63
N SER A 281 13.43 -20.17 -19.01
CA SER A 281 14.64 -19.35 -19.16
C SER A 281 14.69 -18.24 -18.11
N ALA A 282 15.91 -17.80 -17.74
CA ALA A 282 16.14 -16.64 -16.91
C ALA A 282 15.57 -15.33 -17.53
N VAL A 283 15.47 -15.26 -18.86
CA VAL A 283 14.89 -14.12 -19.58
C VAL A 283 13.44 -13.87 -19.16
N TYR A 284 12.63 -14.93 -19.05
CA TYR A 284 11.23 -14.79 -18.64
C TYR A 284 11.07 -14.35 -17.19
N VAL A 285 11.96 -14.78 -16.30
CA VAL A 285 12.02 -14.30 -14.91
C VAL A 285 12.35 -12.81 -14.87
N PHE A 286 13.32 -12.37 -15.67
CA PHE A 286 13.66 -10.96 -15.81
C PHE A 286 12.48 -10.14 -16.33
N VAL A 287 11.82 -10.60 -17.40
CA VAL A 287 10.64 -9.96 -18.01
C VAL A 287 9.51 -9.83 -16.98
N LEU A 288 9.24 -10.87 -16.18
CA LEU A 288 8.25 -10.80 -15.11
C LEU A 288 8.61 -9.73 -14.08
N GLY A 289 9.88 -9.63 -13.69
CA GLY A 289 10.36 -8.60 -12.77
C GLY A 289 10.17 -7.19 -13.31
N VAL A 290 10.49 -6.96 -14.59
CA VAL A 290 10.26 -5.67 -15.26
C VAL A 290 8.76 -5.36 -15.33
N TYR A 291 7.93 -6.35 -15.69
CA TYR A 291 6.49 -6.20 -15.73
C TYR A 291 5.93 -5.71 -14.38
N TYR A 292 6.32 -6.33 -13.25
CA TYR A 292 5.83 -5.91 -11.95
C TYR A 292 6.28 -4.50 -11.54
N LYS A 293 7.48 -4.08 -11.95
CA LYS A 293 7.90 -2.69 -11.76
C LYS A 293 7.02 -1.72 -12.55
N LEU A 294 6.78 -2.00 -13.84
CA LEU A 294 5.89 -1.19 -14.68
C LEU A 294 4.45 -1.20 -14.15
N GLN A 295 3.92 -2.37 -13.77
CA GLN A 295 2.59 -2.51 -13.21
C GLN A 295 2.41 -1.64 -11.97
N THR A 296 3.41 -1.58 -11.08
CA THR A 296 3.36 -0.73 -9.90
C THR A 296 3.06 0.71 -10.28
N PHE A 297 3.80 1.29 -11.23
CA PHE A 297 3.57 2.66 -11.70
C PHE A 297 2.21 2.86 -12.35
N LEU A 298 1.78 1.92 -13.17
CA LEU A 298 0.50 1.99 -13.88
C LEU A 298 -0.71 1.91 -12.92
N TYR A 299 -0.58 1.15 -11.84
CA TYR A 299 -1.65 0.97 -10.85
C TYR A 299 -1.63 2.02 -9.72
N LEU A 300 -0.56 2.81 -9.56
CA LEU A 300 -0.50 3.86 -8.51
C LEU A 300 -1.68 4.83 -8.55
N PRO A 301 -2.07 5.41 -9.72
CA PRO A 301 -3.22 6.31 -9.76
C PRO A 301 -4.54 5.62 -9.39
N ALA A 302 -4.74 4.38 -9.84
CA ALA A 302 -5.92 3.59 -9.50
C ALA A 302 -5.99 3.30 -8.00
N ASN A 303 -4.88 2.91 -7.37
CA ASN A 303 -4.79 2.70 -5.93
C ASN A 303 -5.03 4.01 -5.15
N GLY A 304 -4.60 5.16 -5.66
CA GLY A 304 -4.91 6.46 -5.10
C GLY A 304 -6.42 6.77 -5.12
N VAL A 305 -7.11 6.39 -6.21
CA VAL A 305 -8.59 6.50 -6.27
C VAL A 305 -9.24 5.58 -5.24
N VAL A 306 -8.77 4.34 -5.09
CA VAL A 306 -9.26 3.41 -4.07
C VAL A 306 -9.06 3.97 -2.66
N GLN A 307 -7.90 4.56 -2.35
CA GLN A 307 -7.66 5.17 -1.04
C GLN A 307 -8.60 6.34 -0.76
N GLY A 308 -8.88 7.20 -1.77
CA GLY A 308 -9.85 8.28 -1.66
C GLY A 308 -11.29 7.81 -1.52
N MET A 309 -11.63 6.68 -2.17
CA MET A 309 -12.97 6.07 -2.16
C MET A 309 -13.31 5.44 -0.80
N ARG A 310 -12.38 4.72 -0.15
CA ARG A 310 -12.64 3.95 1.08
C ARG A 310 -13.37 4.75 2.17
N PRO A 311 -12.88 5.92 2.63
CA PRO A 311 -13.58 6.68 3.67
C PRO A 311 -14.93 7.23 3.21
N LEU A 312 -15.11 7.55 1.92
CA LEU A 312 -16.39 7.96 1.38
C LEU A 312 -17.42 6.82 1.40
N MET A 313 -16.99 5.61 1.07
CA MET A 313 -17.84 4.41 1.15
C MET A 313 -18.26 4.15 2.60
N GLY A 314 -17.31 4.10 3.54
CA GLY A 314 -17.58 3.85 4.96
C GLY A 314 -18.49 4.90 5.57
N TYR A 315 -18.22 6.19 5.32
CA TYR A 315 -19.02 7.29 5.83
C TYR A 315 -20.47 7.24 5.33
N ASN A 316 -20.67 7.14 4.01
CA ASN A 316 -22.01 7.13 3.45
C ASN A 316 -22.80 5.86 3.81
N TYR A 317 -22.12 4.72 3.95
CA TYR A 317 -22.75 3.49 4.43
C TYR A 317 -23.18 3.61 5.89
N GLY A 318 -22.33 4.18 6.75
CA GLY A 318 -22.67 4.48 8.15
C GLY A 318 -23.81 5.48 8.30
N ALA A 319 -23.95 6.43 7.35
CA ALA A 319 -25.02 7.41 7.29
C ALA A 319 -26.34 6.85 6.72
N GLY A 320 -26.38 5.59 6.25
CA GLY A 320 -27.56 4.99 5.61
C GLY A 320 -27.80 5.43 4.17
N GLU A 321 -26.84 6.13 3.55
CA GLU A 321 -26.96 6.69 2.18
C GLU A 321 -26.58 5.64 1.12
N HIS A 322 -27.31 4.54 1.04
CA HIS A 322 -26.98 3.41 0.16
C HIS A 322 -26.96 3.76 -1.33
N GLU A 323 -27.87 4.64 -1.79
CA GLU A 323 -27.81 5.11 -3.18
C GLU A 323 -26.50 5.87 -3.48
N ARG A 324 -26.06 6.67 -2.52
CA ARG A 324 -24.81 7.42 -2.67
C ARG A 324 -23.60 6.51 -2.66
N VAL A 325 -23.59 5.46 -1.85
CA VAL A 325 -22.59 4.39 -1.87
C VAL A 325 -22.47 3.77 -3.27
N ARG A 326 -23.60 3.41 -3.89
CA ARG A 326 -23.62 2.86 -5.26
C ARG A 326 -23.10 3.87 -6.31
N LYS A 327 -23.45 5.14 -6.18
CA LYS A 327 -22.96 6.21 -7.07
C LYS A 327 -21.45 6.43 -6.91
N ILE A 328 -20.91 6.42 -5.67
CA ILE A 328 -19.48 6.52 -5.39
C ILE A 328 -18.74 5.36 -6.04
N TYR A 329 -19.21 4.11 -5.83
CA TYR A 329 -18.64 2.93 -6.46
C TYR A 329 -18.59 3.04 -7.99
N LYS A 330 -19.73 3.41 -8.64
CA LYS A 330 -19.80 3.57 -10.08
C LYS A 330 -18.85 4.65 -10.60
N THR A 331 -18.77 5.79 -9.91
CA THR A 331 -17.89 6.90 -10.31
C THR A 331 -16.41 6.50 -10.15
N SER A 332 -16.06 5.80 -9.07
CA SER A 332 -14.71 5.27 -8.86
C SER A 332 -14.33 4.26 -9.94
N MET A 333 -15.25 3.36 -10.30
CA MET A 333 -15.05 2.39 -11.37
C MET A 333 -14.76 3.07 -12.71
N ILE A 334 -15.50 4.13 -13.05
CA ILE A 334 -15.28 4.90 -14.29
C ILE A 334 -13.88 5.56 -14.28
N LEU A 335 -13.48 6.15 -13.16
CA LEU A 335 -12.16 6.76 -13.04
C LEU A 335 -11.04 5.73 -13.16
N ILE A 336 -11.17 4.61 -12.45
CA ILE A 336 -10.17 3.53 -12.50
C ILE A 336 -10.14 2.91 -13.91
N PHE A 337 -11.30 2.73 -14.56
CA PHE A 337 -11.38 2.29 -15.94
C PHE A 337 -10.59 3.21 -16.89
N ALA A 338 -10.77 4.53 -16.77
CA ALA A 338 -10.04 5.49 -17.60
C ALA A 338 -8.52 5.41 -17.37
N ILE A 339 -8.08 5.23 -16.11
CA ILE A 339 -6.67 5.05 -15.76
C ILE A 339 -6.13 3.74 -16.37
N MET A 340 -6.85 2.64 -16.22
CA MET A 340 -6.44 1.33 -16.75
C MET A 340 -6.45 1.28 -18.27
N ALA A 341 -7.41 1.96 -18.92
CA ALA A 341 -7.43 2.11 -20.36
C ALA A 341 -6.21 2.90 -20.87
N ALA A 342 -5.86 4.00 -20.19
CA ALA A 342 -4.64 4.76 -20.52
C ALA A 342 -3.38 3.89 -20.35
N GLY A 343 -3.29 3.10 -19.27
CA GLY A 343 -2.19 2.16 -19.02
C GLY A 343 -2.12 1.06 -20.12
N THR A 344 -3.27 0.53 -20.53
CA THR A 344 -3.35 -0.45 -21.63
C THR A 344 -2.86 0.15 -22.93
N ILE A 345 -3.35 1.36 -23.29
CA ILE A 345 -2.94 2.06 -24.52
C ILE A 345 -1.42 2.28 -24.52
N LEU A 346 -0.85 2.72 -23.38
CA LEU A 346 0.59 2.92 -23.24
C LEU A 346 1.39 1.63 -23.48
N CYS A 347 0.97 0.53 -22.85
CA CYS A 347 1.61 -0.78 -23.02
C CYS A 347 1.49 -1.35 -24.43
N LEU A 348 0.42 -1.02 -25.16
CA LEU A 348 0.24 -1.47 -26.55
C LEU A 348 0.99 -0.57 -27.55
N ALA A 349 1.06 0.73 -27.30
CA ALA A 349 1.67 1.71 -28.20
C ALA A 349 3.20 1.68 -28.21
N ILE A 350 3.83 1.57 -27.04
CA ILE A 350 5.28 1.69 -26.87
C ILE A 350 5.89 0.57 -25.97
N PRO A 351 5.51 -0.71 -26.12
CA PRO A 351 5.95 -1.77 -25.20
C PRO A 351 7.48 -1.93 -25.20
N GLY A 352 8.13 -1.87 -26.36
CA GLY A 352 9.58 -2.00 -26.48
C GLY A 352 10.34 -0.88 -25.80
N SER A 353 9.86 0.36 -25.90
CA SER A 353 10.46 1.49 -25.17
C SER A 353 10.33 1.33 -23.67
N LEU A 354 9.19 0.80 -23.18
CA LEU A 354 8.98 0.55 -21.75
C LEU A 354 9.94 -0.52 -21.21
N ILE A 355 10.11 -1.62 -21.93
CA ILE A 355 11.07 -2.68 -21.56
C ILE A 355 12.51 -2.18 -21.74
N GLY A 356 12.79 -1.42 -22.80
CA GLY A 356 14.09 -0.82 -23.08
C GLY A 356 14.62 0.12 -22.00
N LEU A 357 13.78 0.62 -21.10
CA LEU A 357 14.22 1.34 -19.90
C LEU A 357 15.04 0.46 -18.93
N PHE A 358 14.90 -0.87 -19.02
CA PHE A 358 15.51 -1.83 -18.08
C PHE A 358 16.58 -2.72 -18.70
N THR A 359 16.63 -2.83 -20.04
CA THR A 359 17.58 -3.67 -20.75
C THR A 359 17.86 -3.14 -22.15
N SER A 360 19.08 -3.36 -22.63
CA SER A 360 19.47 -3.09 -24.02
C SER A 360 19.53 -4.36 -24.89
N ASN A 361 19.23 -5.53 -24.32
CA ASN A 361 19.26 -6.80 -25.07
C ASN A 361 18.01 -6.92 -25.96
N PRO A 362 18.17 -6.99 -27.32
CA PRO A 362 17.03 -7.03 -28.25
C PRO A 362 16.10 -8.22 -28.03
N ASP A 363 16.64 -9.42 -27.73
CA ASP A 363 15.83 -10.62 -27.51
C ASP A 363 14.96 -10.48 -26.27
N THR A 364 15.54 -9.93 -25.18
CA THR A 364 14.80 -9.65 -23.95
C THR A 364 13.73 -8.58 -24.15
N ILE A 365 14.00 -7.57 -24.97
CA ILE A 365 13.01 -6.54 -25.33
C ILE A 365 11.84 -7.17 -26.08
N ASN A 366 12.09 -8.01 -27.06
CA ASN A 366 11.06 -8.66 -27.87
C ASN A 366 10.15 -9.58 -27.01
N GLU A 367 10.74 -10.38 -26.13
CA GLU A 367 9.97 -11.21 -25.17
C GLU A 367 9.15 -10.34 -24.19
N GLY A 368 9.73 -9.23 -23.72
CA GLY A 368 9.04 -8.27 -22.86
C GLY A 368 7.89 -7.54 -23.57
N GLU A 369 8.06 -7.18 -24.84
CA GLU A 369 6.97 -6.62 -25.67
C GLU A 369 5.80 -7.58 -25.77
N THR A 370 6.07 -8.85 -26.07
CA THR A 370 5.07 -9.90 -26.17
C THR A 370 4.32 -10.04 -24.83
N ALA A 371 5.06 -10.09 -23.72
CA ALA A 371 4.48 -10.17 -22.39
C ALA A 371 3.57 -8.97 -22.08
N LEU A 372 4.05 -7.74 -22.31
CA LEU A 372 3.26 -6.52 -22.02
C LEU A 372 1.99 -6.43 -22.85
N ARG A 373 2.05 -6.76 -24.14
CA ARG A 373 0.88 -6.77 -25.04
C ARG A 373 -0.20 -7.73 -24.55
N ILE A 374 0.20 -8.94 -24.16
CA ILE A 374 -0.74 -9.97 -23.68
C ILE A 374 -1.32 -9.60 -22.31
N ILE A 375 -0.47 -9.25 -21.36
CA ILE A 375 -0.90 -8.99 -19.98
C ILE A 375 -1.77 -7.74 -19.89
N SER A 376 -1.44 -6.67 -20.65
CA SER A 376 -2.17 -5.41 -20.61
C SER A 376 -3.63 -5.52 -21.05
N ALA A 377 -4.00 -6.55 -21.80
CA ALA A 377 -5.39 -6.85 -22.11
C ALA A 377 -6.26 -7.07 -20.85
N GLY A 378 -5.65 -7.54 -19.77
CA GLY A 378 -6.33 -7.73 -18.49
C GLY A 378 -6.52 -6.43 -17.67
N PHE A 379 -5.79 -5.35 -17.95
CA PHE A 379 -5.82 -4.15 -17.10
C PHE A 379 -7.20 -3.49 -17.05
N ILE A 380 -7.86 -3.33 -18.20
CA ILE A 380 -9.21 -2.75 -18.26
C ILE A 380 -10.19 -3.61 -17.44
N VAL A 381 -10.10 -4.92 -17.57
CA VAL A 381 -10.98 -5.87 -16.88
C VAL A 381 -10.72 -5.84 -15.35
N SER A 382 -9.47 -5.66 -14.94
CA SER A 382 -9.09 -5.57 -13.52
C SER A 382 -9.74 -4.41 -12.76
N THR A 383 -10.28 -3.42 -13.49
CA THR A 383 -11.04 -2.31 -12.89
C THR A 383 -12.11 -2.80 -11.92
N VAL A 384 -12.83 -3.87 -12.28
CA VAL A 384 -13.91 -4.42 -11.46
C VAL A 384 -13.38 -5.00 -10.16
N SER A 385 -12.34 -5.82 -10.23
CA SER A 385 -11.74 -6.48 -9.05
C SER A 385 -11.08 -5.46 -8.10
N VAL A 386 -10.34 -4.49 -8.64
CA VAL A 386 -9.67 -3.42 -7.87
C VAL A 386 -10.68 -2.53 -7.17
N THR A 387 -11.72 -2.08 -7.90
CA THR A 387 -12.74 -1.20 -7.32
C THR A 387 -13.58 -1.93 -6.28
N SER A 388 -14.00 -3.17 -6.56
CA SER A 388 -14.83 -3.96 -5.65
C SER A 388 -14.11 -4.31 -4.35
N ALA A 389 -12.86 -4.75 -4.42
CA ALA A 389 -12.05 -5.05 -3.24
C ALA A 389 -11.90 -3.80 -2.34
N GLY A 390 -11.51 -2.66 -2.94
CA GLY A 390 -11.37 -1.41 -2.19
C GLY A 390 -12.69 -0.89 -1.62
N ALA A 391 -13.81 -1.04 -2.34
CA ALA A 391 -15.13 -0.67 -1.86
C ALA A 391 -15.57 -1.53 -0.67
N LEU A 392 -15.39 -2.85 -0.74
CA LEU A 392 -15.70 -3.79 0.34
C LEU A 392 -14.87 -3.48 1.61
N GLU A 393 -13.60 -3.16 1.46
CA GLU A 393 -12.77 -2.71 2.59
C GLU A 393 -13.34 -1.43 3.22
N GLY A 394 -13.70 -0.44 2.41
CA GLY A 394 -14.32 0.80 2.88
C GLY A 394 -15.67 0.58 3.58
N LEU A 395 -16.45 -0.41 3.14
CA LEU A 395 -17.71 -0.83 3.76
C LEU A 395 -17.52 -1.67 5.05
N GLY A 396 -16.28 -1.98 5.40
CA GLY A 396 -16.00 -2.85 6.54
C GLY A 396 -16.22 -4.33 6.27
N LYS A 397 -16.28 -4.73 5.01
CA LYS A 397 -16.46 -6.11 4.54
C LYS A 397 -15.11 -6.74 4.17
N GLY A 398 -14.21 -6.88 5.15
CA GLY A 398 -12.84 -7.33 4.92
C GLY A 398 -12.73 -8.73 4.35
N PHE A 399 -13.50 -9.69 4.87
CA PHE A 399 -13.47 -11.08 4.39
C PHE A 399 -13.92 -11.22 2.92
N PRO A 400 -15.04 -10.61 2.46
CA PRO A 400 -15.38 -10.57 1.05
C PRO A 400 -14.30 -9.94 0.15
N SER A 401 -13.61 -8.89 0.61
CA SER A 401 -12.46 -8.33 -0.11
C SER A 401 -11.30 -9.32 -0.23
N LEU A 402 -11.02 -10.08 0.84
CA LEU A 402 -9.98 -11.11 0.83
C LEU A 402 -10.29 -12.22 -0.17
N ILE A 403 -11.55 -12.65 -0.30
CA ILE A 403 -11.95 -13.64 -1.30
C ILE A 403 -11.56 -13.19 -2.70
N ILE A 404 -11.85 -11.93 -3.05
CA ILE A 404 -11.45 -11.36 -4.35
C ILE A 404 -9.93 -11.42 -4.52
N SER A 405 -9.18 -11.03 -3.48
CA SER A 405 -7.72 -11.03 -3.51
C SER A 405 -7.14 -12.45 -3.63
N VAL A 406 -7.69 -13.41 -2.91
CA VAL A 406 -7.27 -14.82 -3.01
C VAL A 406 -7.55 -15.40 -4.41
N CYS A 407 -8.72 -15.10 -4.98
CA CYS A 407 -9.02 -15.50 -6.35
C CYS A 407 -8.01 -14.89 -7.34
N ARG A 408 -7.73 -13.61 -7.21
CA ARG A 408 -6.85 -12.87 -8.12
C ARG A 408 -5.39 -13.29 -8.03
N TYR A 409 -4.86 -13.51 -6.83
CA TYR A 409 -3.43 -13.72 -6.61
C TYR A 409 -3.03 -15.17 -6.38
N VAL A 410 -3.98 -16.08 -6.10
CA VAL A 410 -3.67 -17.47 -5.77
C VAL A 410 -4.59 -18.46 -6.48
N ALA A 411 -5.88 -18.44 -6.18
CA ALA A 411 -6.79 -19.51 -6.55
C ALA A 411 -7.08 -19.64 -8.05
N VAL A 412 -7.01 -18.54 -8.78
CA VAL A 412 -7.25 -18.56 -10.24
C VAL A 412 -5.95 -18.43 -11.03
N ILE A 413 -5.08 -17.47 -10.69
CA ILE A 413 -3.90 -17.19 -11.51
C ILE A 413 -2.86 -18.30 -11.45
N ILE A 414 -2.60 -18.89 -10.28
CA ILE A 414 -1.57 -19.94 -10.16
C ILE A 414 -1.95 -21.20 -10.95
N PRO A 415 -3.16 -21.77 -10.80
CA PRO A 415 -3.59 -22.89 -11.65
C PRO A 415 -3.64 -22.53 -13.13
N SER A 416 -4.12 -21.32 -13.48
CA SER A 416 -4.17 -20.85 -14.86
C SER A 416 -2.76 -20.76 -15.46
N ALA A 417 -1.79 -20.18 -14.74
CA ALA A 417 -0.41 -20.09 -15.18
C ALA A 417 0.23 -21.47 -15.37
N PHE A 418 -0.03 -22.39 -14.43
CA PHE A 418 0.46 -23.77 -14.54
C PHE A 418 -0.11 -24.49 -15.76
N VAL A 419 -1.42 -24.43 -15.97
CA VAL A 419 -2.07 -25.09 -17.13
C VAL A 419 -1.62 -24.44 -18.43
N MET A 420 -1.66 -23.11 -18.52
CA MET A 420 -1.29 -22.40 -19.74
C MET A 420 0.19 -22.54 -20.08
N SER A 421 1.05 -22.68 -19.07
CA SER A 421 2.48 -22.96 -19.31
C SER A 421 2.70 -24.33 -19.96
N ARG A 422 1.84 -25.32 -19.71
CA ARG A 422 1.90 -26.65 -20.37
C ARG A 422 1.35 -26.62 -21.79
N ILE A 423 0.44 -25.70 -22.09
CA ILE A 423 -0.20 -25.59 -23.42
C ILE A 423 0.66 -24.74 -24.38
N ALA A 424 1.15 -23.60 -23.93
CA ALA A 424 1.81 -22.59 -24.76
C ALA A 424 3.19 -22.15 -24.23
N GLY A 425 3.84 -22.97 -23.37
CA GLY A 425 5.15 -22.66 -22.82
C GLY A 425 5.15 -21.40 -21.96
N ALA A 426 6.27 -20.68 -21.91
CA ALA A 426 6.41 -19.47 -21.13
C ALA A 426 5.39 -18.37 -21.49
N VAL A 427 5.07 -18.24 -22.78
CA VAL A 427 4.06 -17.27 -23.26
C VAL A 427 2.67 -17.58 -22.69
N GLY A 428 2.37 -18.84 -22.43
CA GLY A 428 1.13 -19.26 -21.77
C GLY A 428 0.94 -18.62 -20.39
N VAL A 429 2.03 -18.40 -19.65
CA VAL A 429 1.98 -17.73 -18.34
C VAL A 429 1.44 -16.30 -18.47
N TRP A 430 1.79 -15.59 -19.55
CA TRP A 430 1.27 -14.24 -19.78
C TRP A 430 -0.23 -14.23 -20.04
N HIS A 431 -0.75 -15.24 -20.73
CA HIS A 431 -2.19 -15.39 -20.93
C HIS A 431 -2.96 -15.65 -19.64
N ALA A 432 -2.35 -16.29 -18.64
CA ALA A 432 -2.99 -16.52 -17.34
C ALA A 432 -3.42 -15.21 -16.65
N PHE A 433 -2.72 -14.09 -16.90
CA PHE A 433 -3.06 -12.80 -16.28
C PHE A 433 -4.44 -12.30 -16.72
N TRP A 434 -4.69 -12.17 -18.03
CA TRP A 434 -5.99 -11.65 -18.48
C TRP A 434 -7.13 -12.65 -18.24
N ILE A 435 -6.87 -13.95 -18.34
CA ILE A 435 -7.85 -15.00 -18.00
C ILE A 435 -8.28 -14.84 -16.54
N THR A 436 -7.32 -14.67 -15.65
CA THR A 436 -7.58 -14.44 -14.23
C THR A 436 -8.40 -13.18 -14.00
N GLU A 437 -8.08 -12.08 -14.67
CA GLU A 437 -8.83 -10.84 -14.49
C GLU A 437 -10.28 -10.97 -14.95
N VAL A 438 -10.56 -11.70 -16.03
CA VAL A 438 -11.92 -11.99 -16.50
C VAL A 438 -12.69 -12.78 -15.44
N ILE A 439 -12.14 -13.90 -14.97
CA ILE A 439 -12.81 -14.76 -13.98
C ILE A 439 -13.01 -13.99 -12.67
N THR A 440 -11.96 -13.32 -12.19
CA THR A 440 -12.01 -12.56 -10.93
C THR A 440 -12.95 -11.37 -11.01
N SER A 441 -13.11 -10.73 -12.18
CA SER A 441 -14.08 -9.65 -12.37
C SER A 441 -15.52 -10.12 -12.15
N VAL A 442 -15.87 -11.28 -12.68
CA VAL A 442 -17.20 -11.87 -12.47
C VAL A 442 -17.42 -12.18 -11.00
N ILE A 443 -16.45 -12.85 -10.36
CA ILE A 443 -16.52 -13.15 -8.92
C ILE A 443 -16.64 -11.87 -8.10
N SER A 444 -15.84 -10.86 -8.42
CA SER A 444 -15.81 -9.57 -7.72
C SER A 444 -17.12 -8.82 -7.81
N TYR A 445 -17.75 -8.84 -8.98
CA TYR A 445 -19.06 -8.24 -9.18
C TYR A 445 -20.15 -8.94 -8.35
N ILE A 446 -20.15 -10.27 -8.34
CA ILE A 446 -21.10 -11.07 -7.54
C ILE A 446 -20.91 -10.79 -6.05
N VAL A 447 -19.67 -10.93 -5.56
CA VAL A 447 -19.33 -10.69 -4.15
C VAL A 447 -19.68 -9.26 -3.71
N TYR A 448 -19.41 -8.27 -4.55
CA TYR A 448 -19.79 -6.89 -4.26
C TYR A 448 -21.33 -6.73 -4.17
N LYS A 449 -22.06 -7.27 -5.15
CA LYS A 449 -23.54 -7.16 -5.22
C LYS A 449 -24.24 -7.82 -4.03
N GLU A 450 -23.72 -8.93 -3.55
CA GLU A 450 -24.26 -9.64 -2.38
C GLU A 450 -24.01 -8.92 -1.05
N ASN A 451 -23.06 -8.00 -1.01
CA ASN A 451 -22.64 -7.32 0.22
C ASN A 451 -23.10 -5.86 0.33
N ILE A 452 -23.85 -5.35 -0.63
CA ILE A 452 -24.47 -4.01 -0.66
C ILE A 452 -25.99 -4.13 -0.71
#